data_c5a7a3d05378da6ea6e17e678e4e5259
#
_entry.id   c5a7a3d05378da6ea6e17e678e4e5259
#
_cell.length_a   1.000
_cell.length_b   1.000
_cell.length_c   1.000
_cell.angle_alpha   90.00
_cell.angle_beta   90.00
_cell.angle_gamma   90.00
#
_symmetry.space_group_name_H-M   'P 1'
#
loop_
_entity.id
_entity.type
_entity.pdbx_description
1 polymer ?
#
loop_
_entity_poly.entity_id
_entity_poly.type
_entity_poly.pdbx_seq_one_letter_code
_entity_poly.pdbx_strand_id
1 'polypeptide(L)'
;MKVFGVVLAAVLLASNNGGDRAAYFADEPGGDEEVMIDESPTPGYDRESVDIASLLTAARGAPPVICSLASLSVRGWGWGDWSDAPVTPLGKQITLRDDNGNSRTLSEADIQLLFNALASDDACVREIGVRVIGRGNNSTIASGLIERLSSSSSSLREIAALGLGLGEPKEAIDPLIRALRDPETGVRANSAWALGHIESGKALDPLMNLFRDSSPTVREAAVIAVGRLDSVRTASTLIRVVRQDDSPAVRRAAAWALGELEAREAVEALSAALSQDNDARVREMAAWALGEIETRSATAALLNAARRDADDKVRETAVWALGEIEDVSTIDALGQIAGSDRSTRVRGTAAWALGQMDERGRAPAGLLGLLRDETTDTRLKAAWALGQIGDSSALPAIRSALKVETNENVNRALIRALMKSGERSEKTLTELIDSRDPRVREAAIRGLAGRSSFNPWPWPWPRPRPNP
;
A
#
# COMPACT_ATOMS: atom_id res chain seq x y z
N MET A 1 -35.97 -6.35 9.45
CA MET A 1 -35.37 -7.49 8.75
C MET A 1 -35.07 -7.21 7.27
N LYS A 2 -35.93 -6.52 6.48
CA LYS A 2 -35.63 -6.18 5.06
C LYS A 2 -34.49 -5.18 4.85
N VAL A 3 -34.30 -4.22 5.73
CA VAL A 3 -33.23 -3.20 5.66
C VAL A 3 -31.83 -3.83 5.87
N PHE A 4 -31.73 -4.84 6.72
CA PHE A 4 -30.46 -5.58 6.92
C PHE A 4 -30.06 -6.39 5.69
N GLY A 5 -31.01 -6.88 4.92
CA GLY A 5 -30.72 -7.67 3.70
C GLY A 5 -30.12 -6.83 2.57
N VAL A 6 -30.57 -5.58 2.40
CA VAL A 6 -30.08 -4.71 1.31
C VAL A 6 -28.67 -4.19 1.62
N VAL A 7 -28.39 -3.83 2.86
CA VAL A 7 -27.02 -3.40 3.24
C VAL A 7 -26.05 -4.58 3.21
N LEU A 8 -26.49 -5.76 3.64
CA LEU A 8 -25.68 -6.98 3.58
C LEU A 8 -25.45 -7.45 2.13
N ALA A 9 -26.46 -7.30 1.25
CA ALA A 9 -26.32 -7.60 -0.18
C ALA A 9 -25.34 -6.64 -0.88
N ALA A 10 -25.35 -5.35 -0.51
CA ALA A 10 -24.36 -4.38 -1.01
C ALA A 10 -22.92 -4.72 -0.54
N VAL A 11 -22.77 -5.20 0.69
CA VAL A 11 -21.47 -5.66 1.24
C VAL A 11 -21.04 -6.98 0.59
N LEU A 12 -21.96 -7.93 0.38
CA LEU A 12 -21.65 -9.23 -0.24
C LEU A 12 -21.43 -9.12 -1.78
N LEU A 13 -22.10 -8.20 -2.46
CA LEU A 13 -21.89 -7.96 -3.89
C LEU A 13 -20.54 -7.27 -4.17
N ALA A 14 -20.06 -6.45 -3.25
CA ALA A 14 -18.73 -5.83 -3.36
C ALA A 14 -17.59 -6.84 -3.12
N SER A 15 -17.82 -7.87 -2.29
CA SER A 15 -16.81 -8.91 -2.02
C SER A 15 -16.68 -9.96 -3.14
N ASN A 16 -17.68 -10.11 -4.01
CA ASN A 16 -17.68 -11.11 -5.09
C ASN A 16 -17.21 -10.60 -6.46
N ASN A 17 -16.85 -9.31 -6.61
CA ASN A 17 -16.46 -8.73 -7.89
C ASN A 17 -14.97 -8.34 -7.97
N GLY A 18 -14.11 -8.98 -7.24
CA GLY A 18 -12.66 -8.79 -7.31
C GLY A 18 -11.99 -9.97 -8.00
N GLY A 19 -11.89 -9.95 -9.32
CA GLY A 19 -10.85 -10.71 -10.01
C GLY A 19 -9.53 -9.96 -9.85
N ASP A 20 -8.76 -10.32 -8.85
CA ASP A 20 -7.33 -10.59 -8.93
C ASP A 20 -6.86 -11.03 -7.54
N ARG A 21 -6.20 -12.17 -7.54
CA ARG A 21 -5.85 -12.96 -6.39
C ARG A 21 -4.74 -12.28 -5.58
N ALA A 22 -5.08 -11.65 -4.46
CA ALA A 22 -4.18 -11.60 -3.32
C ALA A 22 -4.39 -12.89 -2.53
N ALA A 23 -3.37 -13.76 -2.55
CA ALA A 23 -3.39 -15.03 -1.84
C ALA A 23 -3.41 -14.77 -0.32
N TYR A 24 -4.57 -14.91 0.29
CA TYR A 24 -4.67 -15.23 1.70
C TYR A 24 -4.22 -16.68 1.84
N PHE A 25 -3.12 -16.90 2.55
CA PHE A 25 -2.77 -18.22 3.05
C PHE A 25 -3.74 -18.56 4.20
N ALA A 26 -4.79 -19.31 3.88
CA ALA A 26 -5.45 -20.17 4.83
C ALA A 26 -4.92 -21.58 4.58
N ASP A 27 -4.48 -22.25 5.63
CA ASP A 27 -4.14 -23.67 5.62
C ASP A 27 -5.33 -24.49 5.10
N GLU A 28 -5.14 -25.16 3.96
CA GLU A 28 -6.00 -26.27 3.57
C GLU A 28 -5.12 -27.46 3.19
N PRO A 29 -5.48 -28.67 3.64
CA PRO A 29 -4.69 -29.87 3.39
C PRO A 29 -4.88 -30.38 1.96
N GLY A 30 -3.81 -30.93 1.41
CA GLY A 30 -3.73 -31.41 0.06
C GLY A 30 -4.72 -32.51 -0.32
N GLY A 31 -5.16 -32.45 -1.55
CA GLY A 31 -5.87 -33.47 -2.27
C GLY A 31 -5.89 -33.09 -3.75
N ASP A 32 -5.04 -33.78 -4.55
CA ASP A 32 -5.16 -33.77 -5.99
C ASP A 32 -6.42 -34.57 -6.38
N GLU A 33 -7.56 -33.94 -6.41
CA GLU A 33 -8.69 -34.31 -7.23
C GLU A 33 -8.93 -33.15 -8.19
N GLU A 34 -8.76 -33.40 -9.49
CA GLU A 34 -9.40 -32.62 -10.52
C GLU A 34 -10.91 -32.64 -10.25
N VAL A 35 -11.38 -31.72 -9.43
CA VAL A 35 -12.79 -31.43 -9.35
C VAL A 35 -13.15 -30.79 -10.69
N MET A 36 -13.66 -31.65 -11.59
CA MET A 36 -14.49 -31.18 -12.69
C MET A 36 -15.55 -30.28 -12.04
N ILE A 37 -15.35 -28.99 -12.13
CA ILE A 37 -16.36 -28.00 -11.73
C ILE A 37 -17.51 -28.28 -12.70
N ASP A 38 -18.54 -28.96 -12.19
CA ASP A 38 -19.82 -29.07 -12.87
C ASP A 38 -20.30 -27.62 -13.14
N GLU A 39 -20.24 -27.24 -14.40
CA GLU A 39 -20.81 -25.98 -14.89
C GLU A 39 -22.35 -26.03 -14.88
N SER A 40 -22.94 -26.64 -13.88
CA SER A 40 -24.34 -26.43 -13.58
C SER A 40 -24.50 -24.97 -13.20
N PRO A 41 -25.37 -24.20 -13.87
CA PRO A 41 -25.58 -22.81 -13.50
C PRO A 41 -26.00 -22.78 -12.03
N THR A 42 -25.17 -22.19 -11.16
CA THR A 42 -25.57 -21.81 -9.80
C THR A 42 -26.93 -21.15 -9.91
N PRO A 43 -27.92 -21.52 -9.06
CA PRO A 43 -29.23 -20.91 -9.13
C PRO A 43 -29.04 -19.41 -9.18
N GLY A 44 -29.52 -18.78 -10.25
CA GLY A 44 -29.34 -17.36 -10.50
C GLY A 44 -29.79 -16.58 -9.28
N TYR A 45 -28.83 -16.08 -8.53
CA TYR A 45 -29.07 -14.85 -7.80
C TYR A 45 -29.30 -13.81 -8.90
N ASP A 46 -30.57 -13.43 -9.09
CA ASP A 46 -30.93 -12.23 -9.83
C ASP A 46 -30.03 -11.11 -9.28
N ARG A 47 -29.01 -10.72 -10.05
CA ARG A 47 -28.19 -9.56 -9.76
C ARG A 47 -29.09 -8.36 -10.06
N GLU A 48 -30.04 -8.11 -9.16
CA GLU A 48 -30.84 -6.89 -9.21
C GLU A 48 -29.86 -5.72 -9.22
N SER A 49 -29.92 -4.93 -10.27
CA SER A 49 -29.18 -3.68 -10.37
C SER A 49 -29.48 -2.86 -9.12
N VAL A 50 -28.45 -2.47 -8.36
CA VAL A 50 -28.63 -1.69 -7.12
C VAL A 50 -29.41 -0.43 -7.46
N ASP A 51 -30.67 -0.36 -7.02
CA ASP A 51 -31.49 0.82 -7.14
C ASP A 51 -30.95 1.90 -6.18
N ILE A 52 -30.58 3.05 -6.76
CA ILE A 52 -29.99 4.17 -5.98
C ILE A 52 -30.96 4.68 -4.92
N ALA A 53 -32.26 4.72 -5.20
CA ALA A 53 -33.25 5.14 -4.22
C ALA A 53 -33.30 4.20 -3.02
N SER A 54 -33.26 2.89 -3.26
CA SER A 54 -33.20 1.86 -2.21
C SER A 54 -31.92 1.94 -1.41
N LEU A 55 -30.76 2.20 -2.07
CA LEU A 55 -29.47 2.37 -1.41
C LEU A 55 -29.48 3.58 -0.45
N LEU A 56 -29.93 4.74 -0.92
CA LEU A 56 -30.01 5.96 -0.12
C LEU A 56 -31.03 5.83 1.03
N THR A 57 -32.12 5.08 0.81
CA THR A 57 -33.12 4.78 1.86
C THR A 57 -32.51 3.88 2.93
N ALA A 58 -31.74 2.87 2.54
CA ALA A 58 -31.04 1.97 3.48
C ALA A 58 -29.93 2.69 4.26
N ALA A 59 -29.28 3.69 3.67
CA ALA A 59 -28.28 4.50 4.33
C ALA A 59 -28.85 5.42 5.43
N ARG A 60 -30.11 5.79 5.32
CA ARG A 60 -30.77 6.75 6.24
C ARG A 60 -30.87 6.18 7.63
N GLY A 61 -30.31 6.93 8.61
CA GLY A 61 -30.30 6.52 10.02
C GLY A 61 -29.41 5.30 10.31
N ALA A 62 -28.55 4.91 9.38
CA ALA A 62 -27.61 3.81 9.60
C ALA A 62 -26.62 4.16 10.72
N PRO A 63 -26.35 3.23 11.66
CA PRO A 63 -25.30 3.43 12.65
C PRO A 63 -23.94 3.73 12.00
N PRO A 64 -23.06 4.53 12.65
CA PRO A 64 -21.75 4.90 12.07
C PRO A 64 -20.93 3.71 11.58
N VAL A 65 -20.95 2.58 12.28
CA VAL A 65 -20.27 1.33 11.88
C VAL A 65 -20.84 0.79 10.57
N ILE A 66 -22.15 0.77 10.41
CA ILE A 66 -22.80 0.29 9.17
C ILE A 66 -22.52 1.26 8.03
N CYS A 67 -22.57 2.55 8.27
CA CYS A 67 -22.19 3.55 7.28
C CYS A 67 -20.74 3.40 6.84
N SER A 68 -19.84 3.18 7.79
CA SER A 68 -18.42 2.96 7.53
C SER A 68 -18.18 1.68 6.71
N LEU A 69 -18.87 0.59 7.04
CA LEU A 69 -18.79 -0.67 6.29
C LEU A 69 -19.39 -0.53 4.88
N ALA A 70 -20.53 0.12 4.73
CA ALA A 70 -21.14 0.41 3.43
C ALA A 70 -20.21 1.31 2.60
N SER A 71 -19.61 2.32 3.23
CA SER A 71 -18.62 3.20 2.65
C SER A 71 -17.36 2.44 2.23
N LEU A 72 -16.88 1.48 3.03
CA LEU A 72 -15.76 0.61 2.71
C LEU A 72 -16.06 -0.36 1.57
N SER A 73 -17.27 -0.92 1.51
CA SER A 73 -17.68 -1.81 0.41
C SER A 73 -17.84 -1.06 -0.90
N VAL A 74 -18.13 0.22 -0.83
CA VAL A 74 -18.11 1.15 -1.96
C VAL A 74 -16.67 1.55 -2.32
N ARG A 75 -15.66 1.28 -1.48
CA ARG A 75 -14.23 1.42 -1.79
C ARG A 75 -13.77 0.18 -2.54
N GLY A 76 -13.26 0.27 -3.74
CA GLY A 76 -12.49 -0.83 -4.33
C GLY A 76 -11.27 -1.12 -3.44
N TRP A 77 -10.94 -2.40 -3.25
CA TRP A 77 -9.70 -2.82 -2.63
C TRP A 77 -8.55 -2.50 -3.58
N GLY A 78 -7.83 -1.41 -3.33
CA GLY A 78 -6.61 -1.06 -4.04
C GLY A 78 -5.45 -0.95 -3.06
N TRP A 79 -4.36 -1.65 -3.32
CA TRP A 79 -3.12 -1.51 -2.59
C TRP A 79 -2.50 -0.14 -2.91
N GLY A 80 -2.23 0.65 -1.89
CA GLY A 80 -1.40 1.86 -2.01
C GLY A 80 -2.12 3.13 -2.42
N ASP A 81 -3.42 3.24 -2.18
CA ASP A 81 -4.13 4.48 -2.43
C ASP A 81 -4.17 5.36 -1.18
N TRP A 82 -3.53 6.50 -1.28
CA TRP A 82 -3.58 7.62 -0.32
C TRP A 82 -4.95 8.25 -0.33
N SER A 83 -5.89 7.54 0.18
CA SER A 83 -7.25 8.01 0.26
C SER A 83 -7.59 8.62 1.61
N ASP A 84 -6.59 8.91 2.41
CA ASP A 84 -6.79 9.61 3.67
C ASP A 84 -6.91 11.12 3.41
N ALA A 85 -7.90 11.50 2.57
CA ALA A 85 -8.38 12.85 2.65
C ALA A 85 -8.72 13.14 4.11
N PRO A 86 -8.27 14.26 4.66
CA PRO A 86 -8.40 14.55 6.08
C PRO A 86 -9.82 14.47 6.62
N VAL A 87 -10.82 14.55 5.75
CA VAL A 87 -12.22 14.61 6.12
C VAL A 87 -12.97 13.31 5.86
N THR A 88 -12.58 12.52 4.83
CA THR A 88 -13.19 11.21 4.58
C THR A 88 -12.30 10.37 3.67
N PRO A 89 -11.69 9.29 4.17
CA PRO A 89 -10.82 8.45 3.36
C PRO A 89 -11.60 7.76 2.25
N LEU A 90 -11.17 7.91 0.99
CA LEU A 90 -11.85 7.43 -0.21
C LEU A 90 -10.91 6.59 -1.07
N GLY A 91 -11.09 5.28 -1.07
CA GLY A 91 -10.39 4.39 -1.99
C GLY A 91 -10.91 4.49 -3.43
N LYS A 92 -10.05 4.22 -4.41
CA LYS A 92 -10.39 4.16 -5.83
C LYS A 92 -11.35 3.01 -6.14
N GLN A 93 -12.32 3.36 -6.99
CA GLN A 93 -13.19 2.52 -7.82
C GLN A 93 -14.27 1.66 -7.15
N ILE A 94 -15.49 2.17 -7.23
CA ILE A 94 -16.63 1.34 -7.63
C ILE A 94 -16.99 1.75 -9.04
N THR A 95 -16.79 0.87 -9.97
CA THR A 95 -17.50 0.92 -11.22
C THR A 95 -18.89 0.34 -10.92
N LEU A 96 -19.92 1.17 -10.98
CA LEU A 96 -21.27 0.64 -11.09
C LEU A 96 -21.29 -0.13 -12.40
N ARG A 97 -21.35 -1.47 -12.32
CA ARG A 97 -21.42 -2.32 -13.50
C ARG A 97 -22.86 -2.74 -13.68
N ASP A 98 -23.31 -2.77 -14.93
CA ASP A 98 -24.57 -3.41 -15.28
C ASP A 98 -24.44 -4.94 -15.15
N ASP A 99 -25.54 -5.66 -15.35
CA ASP A 99 -25.61 -7.12 -15.27
C ASP A 99 -24.67 -7.84 -16.26
N ASN A 100 -24.13 -7.11 -17.24
CA ASN A 100 -23.17 -7.59 -18.24
C ASN A 100 -21.71 -7.17 -17.90
N GLY A 101 -21.48 -6.53 -16.75
CA GLY A 101 -20.17 -6.08 -16.33
C GLY A 101 -19.70 -4.76 -16.96
N ASN A 102 -20.57 -4.04 -17.70
CA ASN A 102 -20.26 -2.74 -18.27
C ASN A 102 -20.46 -1.62 -17.23
N SER A 103 -19.72 -0.52 -17.36
CA SER A 103 -19.91 0.66 -16.52
C SER A 103 -21.33 1.20 -16.71
N ARG A 104 -22.13 1.20 -15.62
CA ARG A 104 -23.49 1.76 -15.66
C ARG A 104 -23.40 3.28 -15.73
N THR A 105 -24.01 3.85 -16.77
CA THR A 105 -24.25 5.29 -16.82
C THR A 105 -25.43 5.63 -15.91
N LEU A 106 -25.22 6.63 -15.03
CA LEU A 106 -26.30 7.16 -14.19
C LEU A 106 -27.36 7.81 -15.07
N SER A 107 -28.63 7.47 -14.82
CA SER A 107 -29.75 8.17 -15.46
C SER A 107 -29.88 9.60 -14.91
N GLU A 108 -30.55 10.49 -15.65
CA GLU A 108 -30.87 11.85 -15.18
C GLU A 108 -31.61 11.82 -13.83
N ALA A 109 -32.54 10.86 -13.66
CA ALA A 109 -33.28 10.67 -12.41
C ALA A 109 -32.34 10.25 -11.26
N ASP A 110 -31.41 9.34 -11.50
CA ASP A 110 -30.39 8.92 -10.51
C ASP A 110 -29.51 10.11 -10.10
N ILE A 111 -29.07 10.91 -11.07
CA ILE A 111 -28.25 12.11 -10.81
C ILE A 111 -29.00 13.09 -9.92
N GLN A 112 -30.29 13.33 -10.17
CA GLN A 112 -31.11 14.23 -9.32
C GLN A 112 -31.30 13.65 -7.91
N LEU A 113 -31.54 12.34 -7.78
CA LEU A 113 -31.61 11.69 -6.46
C LEU A 113 -30.32 11.85 -5.67
N LEU A 114 -29.17 11.66 -6.33
CA LEU A 114 -27.87 11.79 -5.72
C LEU A 114 -27.57 13.25 -5.33
N PHE A 115 -27.91 14.23 -6.18
CA PHE A 115 -27.78 15.64 -5.81
C PHE A 115 -28.65 16.02 -4.60
N ASN A 116 -29.86 15.46 -4.49
CA ASN A 116 -30.70 15.65 -3.31
C ASN A 116 -30.08 14.98 -2.07
N ALA A 117 -29.46 13.82 -2.24
CA ALA A 117 -28.75 13.13 -1.16
C ALA A 117 -27.57 13.93 -0.61
N LEU A 118 -26.84 14.70 -1.44
CA LEU A 118 -25.77 15.58 -0.97
C LEU A 118 -26.25 16.72 -0.03
N ALA A 119 -27.51 17.11 -0.14
CA ALA A 119 -28.13 18.12 0.72
C ALA A 119 -28.87 17.51 1.94
N SER A 120 -28.80 16.19 2.15
CA SER A 120 -29.44 15.52 3.28
C SER A 120 -28.83 15.94 4.61
N ASP A 121 -29.65 16.01 5.66
CA ASP A 121 -29.19 16.20 7.04
C ASP A 121 -28.49 14.94 7.58
N ASP A 122 -28.76 13.77 6.99
CA ASP A 122 -28.14 12.50 7.36
C ASP A 122 -26.74 12.37 6.75
N ALA A 123 -25.72 12.25 7.61
CA ALA A 123 -24.33 12.17 7.19
C ALA A 123 -24.02 10.94 6.33
N CYS A 124 -24.67 9.80 6.62
CA CYS A 124 -24.45 8.58 5.85
C CYS A 124 -25.05 8.67 4.45
N VAL A 125 -26.21 9.29 4.32
CA VAL A 125 -26.85 9.56 3.01
C VAL A 125 -25.95 10.48 2.17
N ARG A 126 -25.37 11.53 2.78
CA ARG A 126 -24.42 12.41 2.06
C ARG A 126 -23.18 11.67 1.61
N GLU A 127 -22.60 10.86 2.51
CA GLU A 127 -21.39 10.07 2.26
C GLU A 127 -21.58 9.09 1.10
N ILE A 128 -22.64 8.29 1.15
CA ILE A 128 -22.98 7.34 0.07
C ILE A 128 -23.30 8.09 -1.23
N GLY A 129 -24.06 9.17 -1.13
CA GLY A 129 -24.43 9.99 -2.29
C GLY A 129 -23.21 10.54 -3.03
N VAL A 130 -22.24 11.12 -2.31
CA VAL A 130 -21.03 11.70 -2.93
C VAL A 130 -20.13 10.62 -3.53
N ARG A 131 -20.06 9.45 -2.91
CA ARG A 131 -19.25 8.34 -3.43
C ARG A 131 -19.81 7.78 -4.74
N VAL A 132 -21.12 7.73 -4.87
CA VAL A 132 -21.77 7.26 -6.08
C VAL A 132 -21.68 8.33 -7.18
N ILE A 133 -22.06 9.58 -6.89
CA ILE A 133 -22.12 10.65 -7.90
C ILE A 133 -20.71 11.07 -8.38
N GLY A 134 -19.74 11.14 -7.49
CA GLY A 134 -18.36 11.55 -7.81
C GLY A 134 -17.66 10.63 -8.81
N ARG A 135 -18.19 9.44 -9.04
CA ARG A 135 -17.66 8.47 -10.03
C ARG A 135 -18.36 8.50 -11.37
N GLY A 136 -19.44 9.25 -11.46
CA GLY A 136 -20.10 9.50 -12.72
C GLY A 136 -19.24 10.44 -13.57
N ASN A 137 -18.63 9.91 -14.63
CA ASN A 137 -17.89 10.73 -15.59
C ASN A 137 -18.88 11.39 -16.57
N ASN A 138 -19.58 12.43 -16.10
CA ASN A 138 -20.65 13.11 -16.84
C ASN A 138 -20.53 14.62 -16.59
N SER A 139 -20.57 15.42 -17.66
CA SER A 139 -20.49 16.88 -17.60
C SER A 139 -21.64 17.53 -16.78
N THR A 140 -22.82 16.91 -16.75
CA THR A 140 -23.95 17.33 -15.90
C THR A 140 -23.60 17.20 -14.43
N ILE A 141 -22.93 16.12 -14.03
CA ILE A 141 -22.48 15.88 -12.67
C ILE A 141 -21.41 16.91 -12.29
N ALA A 142 -20.40 17.08 -13.14
CA ALA A 142 -19.33 18.04 -12.91
C ALA A 142 -19.89 19.47 -12.74
N SER A 143 -20.75 19.90 -13.65
CA SER A 143 -21.39 21.22 -13.60
C SER A 143 -22.24 21.41 -12.34
N GLY A 144 -23.04 20.41 -11.98
CA GLY A 144 -23.87 20.44 -10.79
C GLY A 144 -23.08 20.45 -9.48
N LEU A 145 -21.92 19.78 -9.42
CA LEU A 145 -21.01 19.86 -8.27
C LEU A 145 -20.28 21.21 -8.21
N ILE A 146 -19.85 21.75 -9.36
CA ILE A 146 -19.23 23.09 -9.45
C ILE A 146 -20.20 24.18 -8.95
N GLU A 147 -21.47 24.11 -9.34
CA GLU A 147 -22.50 25.04 -8.84
C GLU A 147 -22.60 25.00 -7.31
N ARG A 148 -22.56 23.79 -6.73
CA ARG A 148 -22.67 23.57 -5.28
C ARG A 148 -21.46 24.06 -4.49
N LEU A 149 -20.30 24.28 -5.10
CA LEU A 149 -19.18 24.97 -4.46
C LEU A 149 -19.51 26.42 -4.06
N SER A 150 -20.55 27.01 -4.64
CA SER A 150 -21.03 28.38 -4.32
C SER A 150 -22.23 28.40 -3.38
N SER A 151 -22.64 27.25 -2.81
CA SER A 151 -23.77 27.14 -1.89
C SER A 151 -23.55 27.94 -0.61
N SER A 152 -24.63 28.48 -0.02
CA SER A 152 -24.60 29.05 1.32
C SER A 152 -24.32 28.02 2.41
N SER A 153 -24.67 26.75 2.19
CA SER A 153 -24.38 25.64 3.10
C SER A 153 -22.92 25.20 2.97
N SER A 154 -22.15 25.31 4.05
CA SER A 154 -20.77 24.86 4.11
C SER A 154 -20.64 23.35 3.89
N SER A 155 -21.54 22.55 4.46
CA SER A 155 -21.58 21.09 4.27
C SER A 155 -21.76 20.72 2.79
N LEU A 156 -22.56 21.47 2.05
CA LEU A 156 -22.79 21.20 0.63
C LEU A 156 -21.58 21.63 -0.21
N ARG A 157 -20.90 22.73 0.15
CA ARG A 157 -19.64 23.12 -0.51
C ARG A 157 -18.54 22.09 -0.26
N GLU A 158 -18.42 21.63 0.99
CA GLU A 158 -17.43 20.63 1.40
C GLU A 158 -17.59 19.31 0.63
N ILE A 159 -18.83 18.79 0.57
CA ILE A 159 -19.11 17.54 -0.11
C ILE A 159 -19.02 17.68 -1.65
N ALA A 160 -19.32 18.85 -2.19
CA ALA A 160 -19.14 19.14 -3.60
C ALA A 160 -17.64 19.12 -4.00
N ALA A 161 -16.77 19.73 -3.18
CA ALA A 161 -15.34 19.67 -3.39
C ALA A 161 -14.82 18.21 -3.40
N LEU A 162 -15.30 17.40 -2.44
CA LEU A 162 -14.99 15.99 -2.38
C LEU A 162 -15.43 15.23 -3.65
N GLY A 163 -16.69 15.44 -4.08
CA GLY A 163 -17.23 14.82 -5.28
C GLY A 163 -16.46 15.18 -6.56
N LEU A 164 -15.99 16.41 -6.65
CA LEU A 164 -15.14 16.86 -7.77
C LEU A 164 -13.77 16.19 -7.76
N GLY A 165 -13.19 15.93 -6.60
CA GLY A 165 -11.94 15.18 -6.49
C GLY A 165 -12.10 13.70 -6.84
N LEU A 166 -13.29 13.11 -6.63
CA LEU A 166 -13.59 11.74 -7.03
C LEU A 166 -13.77 11.56 -8.54
N GLY A 167 -14.38 12.57 -9.19
CA GLY A 167 -14.68 12.56 -10.62
C GLY A 167 -13.57 13.14 -11.48
N GLU A 168 -12.64 13.86 -10.88
CA GLU A 168 -11.47 14.47 -11.52
C GLU A 168 -11.78 15.34 -12.76
N PRO A 169 -12.91 16.10 -12.82
CA PRO A 169 -13.24 16.90 -13.99
C PRO A 169 -12.30 18.11 -14.13
N LYS A 170 -11.65 18.26 -15.26
CA LYS A 170 -10.69 19.35 -15.50
C LYS A 170 -11.31 20.76 -15.41
N GLU A 171 -12.60 20.89 -15.71
CA GLU A 171 -13.36 22.14 -15.58
C GLU A 171 -13.53 22.60 -14.12
N ALA A 172 -13.31 21.71 -13.14
CA ALA A 172 -13.36 22.06 -11.72
C ALA A 172 -12.08 22.73 -11.19
N ILE A 173 -10.99 22.78 -11.95
CA ILE A 173 -9.70 23.30 -11.48
C ILE A 173 -9.83 24.73 -10.96
N ASP A 174 -10.33 25.66 -11.77
CA ASP A 174 -10.45 27.07 -11.37
C ASP A 174 -11.50 27.29 -10.27
N PRO A 175 -12.68 26.64 -10.27
CA PRO A 175 -13.60 26.63 -9.13
C PRO A 175 -12.97 26.13 -7.82
N LEU A 176 -12.23 25.01 -7.85
CA LEU A 176 -11.56 24.47 -6.68
C LEU A 176 -10.42 25.38 -6.17
N ILE A 177 -9.65 26.00 -7.07
CA ILE A 177 -8.64 27.01 -6.68
C ILE A 177 -9.29 28.18 -5.93
N ARG A 178 -10.48 28.61 -6.32
CA ARG A 178 -11.22 29.65 -5.55
C ARG A 178 -11.64 29.12 -4.18
N ALA A 179 -12.10 27.87 -4.11
CA ALA A 179 -12.53 27.21 -2.88
C ALA A 179 -11.39 26.96 -1.88
N LEU A 180 -10.12 27.02 -2.28
CA LEU A 180 -8.98 27.04 -1.34
C LEU A 180 -8.98 28.23 -0.36
N ARG A 181 -9.82 29.24 -0.59
CA ARG A 181 -9.97 30.42 0.27
C ARG A 181 -11.29 30.42 1.03
N ASP A 182 -12.02 29.31 1.03
CA ASP A 182 -13.29 29.19 1.76
C ASP A 182 -13.09 29.43 3.26
N PRO A 183 -14.01 30.09 3.97
CA PRO A 183 -13.93 30.26 5.42
C PRO A 183 -13.90 28.90 6.15
N GLU A 184 -14.58 27.89 5.61
CA GLU A 184 -14.68 26.56 6.23
C GLU A 184 -13.47 25.69 5.94
N THR A 185 -12.92 25.10 7.01
CA THR A 185 -11.72 24.25 6.94
C THR A 185 -11.93 23.03 6.04
N GLY A 186 -13.07 22.34 6.16
CA GLY A 186 -13.37 21.14 5.38
C GLY A 186 -13.44 21.42 3.88
N VAL A 187 -13.99 22.59 3.48
CA VAL A 187 -14.05 23.01 2.08
C VAL A 187 -12.63 23.25 1.53
N ARG A 188 -11.77 23.94 2.29
CA ARG A 188 -10.38 24.17 1.86
C ARG A 188 -9.61 22.86 1.74
N ALA A 189 -9.74 21.98 2.74
CA ALA A 189 -9.04 20.68 2.76
C ALA A 189 -9.47 19.78 1.60
N ASN A 190 -10.79 19.63 1.37
CA ASN A 190 -11.29 18.81 0.27
C ASN A 190 -10.96 19.40 -1.10
N SER A 191 -10.93 20.73 -1.22
CA SER A 191 -10.53 21.41 -2.46
C SER A 191 -9.04 21.18 -2.77
N ALA A 192 -8.18 21.22 -1.74
CA ALA A 192 -6.76 20.92 -1.89
C ALA A 192 -6.55 19.45 -2.31
N TRP A 193 -7.23 18.52 -1.62
CA TRP A 193 -7.21 17.10 -1.96
C TRP A 193 -7.70 16.85 -3.40
N ALA A 194 -8.82 17.45 -3.80
CA ALA A 194 -9.38 17.32 -5.14
C ALA A 194 -8.41 17.81 -6.22
N LEU A 195 -7.74 18.94 -6.00
CA LEU A 195 -6.75 19.48 -6.93
C LEU A 195 -5.53 18.58 -7.07
N GLY A 196 -5.12 17.89 -5.99
CA GLY A 196 -4.07 16.89 -6.03
C GLY A 196 -4.46 15.67 -6.87
N HIS A 197 -5.75 15.29 -6.88
CA HIS A 197 -6.28 14.18 -7.69
C HIS A 197 -6.44 14.55 -9.17
N ILE A 198 -6.82 15.79 -9.46
CA ILE A 198 -6.94 16.28 -10.86
C ILE A 198 -5.55 16.51 -11.50
N GLU A 199 -4.49 16.55 -10.72
CA GLU A 199 -3.07 16.63 -11.15
C GLU A 199 -2.80 17.81 -12.09
N SER A 200 -3.36 18.99 -11.80
CA SER A 200 -3.14 20.17 -12.62
C SER A 200 -2.04 21.08 -12.07
N GLY A 201 -0.99 21.31 -12.86
CA GLY A 201 0.09 22.23 -12.49
C GLY A 201 -0.36 23.68 -12.20
N LYS A 202 -1.55 24.10 -12.66
CA LYS A 202 -2.14 25.38 -12.29
C LYS A 202 -2.41 25.53 -10.79
N ALA A 203 -2.64 24.40 -10.10
CA ALA A 203 -2.95 24.37 -8.68
C ALA A 203 -1.72 24.52 -7.78
N LEU A 204 -0.51 24.35 -8.30
CA LEU A 204 0.70 24.25 -7.51
C LEU A 204 0.95 25.44 -6.60
N ASP A 205 1.00 26.66 -7.14
CA ASP A 205 1.23 27.86 -6.33
C ASP A 205 0.07 28.17 -5.36
N PRO A 206 -1.23 28.04 -5.75
CA PRO A 206 -2.34 28.09 -4.82
C PRO A 206 -2.25 27.09 -3.66
N LEU A 207 -1.86 25.84 -3.92
CA LEU A 207 -1.69 24.81 -2.90
C LEU A 207 -0.51 25.12 -1.97
N MET A 208 0.62 25.56 -2.50
CA MET A 208 1.78 25.96 -1.68
C MET A 208 1.45 27.11 -0.71
N ASN A 209 0.51 28.01 -1.05
CA ASN A 209 0.08 29.05 -0.15
C ASN A 209 -0.64 28.50 1.08
N LEU A 210 -1.30 27.34 0.96
CA LEU A 210 -1.97 26.66 2.08
C LEU A 210 -1.02 25.98 3.07
N PHE A 211 0.28 25.88 2.80
CA PHE A 211 1.27 25.42 3.78
C PHE A 211 1.38 26.32 5.02
N ARG A 212 0.72 27.48 4.98
CA ARG A 212 0.60 28.44 6.11
C ARG A 212 -0.83 28.52 6.66
N ASP A 213 -1.72 27.61 6.25
CA ASP A 213 -3.09 27.61 6.78
C ASP A 213 -3.08 27.35 8.29
N SER A 214 -4.01 27.99 9.00
CA SER A 214 -4.14 27.82 10.45
C SER A 214 -4.49 26.37 10.84
N SER A 215 -5.21 25.64 9.97
CA SER A 215 -5.59 24.25 10.20
C SER A 215 -4.50 23.28 9.74
N PRO A 216 -4.00 22.42 10.61
CA PRO A 216 -3.06 21.38 10.20
C PRO A 216 -3.66 20.41 9.17
N THR A 217 -4.97 20.19 9.22
CA THR A 217 -5.68 19.35 8.25
C THR A 217 -5.61 19.93 6.83
N VAL A 218 -5.74 21.26 6.70
CA VAL A 218 -5.60 21.91 5.38
C VAL A 218 -4.15 21.90 4.92
N ARG A 219 -3.19 22.14 5.85
CA ARG A 219 -1.77 22.05 5.49
C ARG A 219 -1.37 20.66 5.00
N GLU A 220 -1.83 19.61 5.71
CA GLU A 220 -1.60 18.22 5.33
C GLU A 220 -2.16 17.89 3.94
N ALA A 221 -3.44 18.25 3.68
CA ALA A 221 -4.07 18.05 2.38
C ALA A 221 -3.31 18.76 1.25
N ALA A 222 -2.85 19.99 1.51
CA ALA A 222 -2.08 20.76 0.54
C ALA A 222 -0.71 20.15 0.27
N VAL A 223 -0.01 19.66 1.29
CA VAL A 223 1.29 18.98 1.16
C VAL A 223 1.15 17.71 0.35
N ILE A 224 0.15 16.88 0.65
CA ILE A 224 -0.13 15.66 -0.11
C ILE A 224 -0.46 16.00 -1.57
N ALA A 225 -1.31 17.00 -1.81
CA ALA A 225 -1.66 17.42 -3.15
C ALA A 225 -0.44 17.89 -3.96
N VAL A 226 0.46 18.65 -3.32
CA VAL A 226 1.71 19.12 -3.96
C VAL A 226 2.66 17.97 -4.26
N GLY A 227 2.77 16.96 -3.35
CA GLY A 227 3.56 15.75 -3.61
C GLY A 227 3.08 14.99 -4.84
N ARG A 228 1.76 14.92 -5.06
CA ARG A 228 1.16 14.28 -6.26
C ARG A 228 1.40 15.03 -7.57
N LEU A 229 1.65 16.34 -7.49
CA LEU A 229 1.92 17.15 -8.70
C LEU A 229 3.35 16.99 -9.23
N ASP A 230 4.17 16.19 -8.58
CA ASP A 230 5.53 15.81 -8.98
C ASP A 230 6.38 16.98 -9.51
N SER A 231 6.49 18.03 -8.70
CA SER A 231 7.24 19.23 -9.09
C SER A 231 8.46 19.45 -8.22
N VAL A 232 9.63 19.18 -8.74
CA VAL A 232 10.92 19.34 -8.05
C VAL A 232 11.16 20.73 -7.45
N ARG A 233 10.53 21.77 -7.99
CA ARG A 233 10.64 23.15 -7.45
C ARG A 233 10.03 23.30 -6.05
N THR A 234 9.29 22.31 -5.55
CA THR A 234 8.65 22.34 -4.22
C THR A 234 9.53 21.81 -3.11
N ALA A 235 10.59 21.08 -3.45
CA ALA A 235 11.44 20.37 -2.50
C ALA A 235 11.97 21.28 -1.37
N SER A 236 12.48 22.47 -1.67
CA SER A 236 12.97 23.41 -0.65
C SER A 236 11.90 23.85 0.35
N THR A 237 10.66 23.97 -0.12
CA THR A 237 9.52 24.33 0.76
C THR A 237 9.08 23.14 1.60
N LEU A 238 9.03 21.94 1.03
CA LEU A 238 8.72 20.71 1.73
C LEU A 238 9.78 20.39 2.81
N ILE A 239 11.07 20.61 2.51
CA ILE A 239 12.16 20.50 3.50
C ILE A 239 11.89 21.37 4.72
N ARG A 240 11.45 22.62 4.50
CA ARG A 240 11.11 23.52 5.62
C ARG A 240 9.91 22.99 6.41
N VAL A 241 8.89 22.42 5.75
CA VAL A 241 7.73 21.83 6.41
C VAL A 241 8.15 20.64 7.28
N VAL A 242 8.97 19.72 6.78
CA VAL A 242 9.51 18.60 7.57
C VAL A 242 10.23 19.07 8.83
N ARG A 243 10.99 20.16 8.73
CA ARG A 243 11.78 20.69 9.85
C ARG A 243 10.99 21.47 10.87
N GLN A 244 9.90 22.10 10.49
CA GLN A 244 9.32 23.20 11.28
C GLN A 244 7.81 23.13 11.53
N ASP A 245 7.05 22.27 10.83
CA ASP A 245 5.61 22.23 11.08
C ASP A 245 5.30 21.61 12.44
N ASP A 246 4.40 22.24 13.18
CA ASP A 246 4.01 21.79 14.52
C ASP A 246 3.28 20.45 14.49
N SER A 247 2.54 20.15 13.40
CA SER A 247 1.76 18.93 13.25
C SER A 247 2.62 17.76 12.77
N PRO A 248 2.70 16.66 13.51
CA PRO A 248 3.37 15.45 13.03
C PRO A 248 2.77 14.91 11.72
N ALA A 249 1.46 15.03 11.52
CA ALA A 249 0.79 14.61 10.29
C ALA A 249 1.30 15.39 9.08
N VAL A 250 1.46 16.70 9.22
CA VAL A 250 1.98 17.56 8.14
C VAL A 250 3.45 17.28 7.86
N ARG A 251 4.29 17.06 8.92
CA ARG A 251 5.70 16.68 8.75
C ARG A 251 5.83 15.33 8.04
N ARG A 252 5.00 14.36 8.43
CA ARG A 252 4.93 13.03 7.80
C ARG A 252 4.57 13.14 6.31
N ALA A 253 3.52 13.89 5.99
CA ALA A 253 3.11 14.12 4.59
C ALA A 253 4.21 14.79 3.76
N ALA A 254 4.96 15.73 4.37
CA ALA A 254 6.06 16.39 3.69
C ALA A 254 7.26 15.45 3.48
N ALA A 255 7.56 14.57 4.43
CA ALA A 255 8.58 13.53 4.27
C ALA A 255 8.21 12.57 3.13
N TRP A 256 6.94 12.16 3.06
CA TRP A 256 6.43 11.37 1.95
C TRP A 256 6.61 12.10 0.61
N ALA A 257 6.12 13.32 0.48
CA ALA A 257 6.21 14.09 -0.76
C ALA A 257 7.67 14.25 -1.25
N LEU A 258 8.62 14.35 -0.32
CA LEU A 258 10.05 14.40 -0.65
C LEU A 258 10.60 13.06 -1.13
N GLY A 259 10.08 11.94 -0.62
CA GLY A 259 10.39 10.60 -1.12
C GLY A 259 9.85 10.38 -2.54
N GLU A 260 8.56 10.70 -2.79
CA GLU A 260 7.95 10.59 -4.12
C GLU A 260 8.68 11.45 -5.17
N LEU A 261 9.20 12.61 -4.76
CA LEU A 261 9.99 13.51 -5.62
C LEU A 261 11.45 13.04 -5.78
N GLU A 262 11.87 11.99 -5.12
CA GLU A 262 13.28 11.54 -5.05
C GLU A 262 14.26 12.71 -4.76
N ALA A 263 13.84 13.63 -3.87
CA ALA A 263 14.50 14.90 -3.65
C ALA A 263 15.83 14.72 -2.89
N ARG A 264 16.94 14.56 -3.60
CA ARG A 264 18.27 14.33 -3.00
C ARG A 264 18.72 15.45 -2.06
N GLU A 265 18.31 16.69 -2.29
CA GLU A 265 18.58 17.82 -1.40
C GLU A 265 17.88 17.71 -0.03
N ALA A 266 16.89 16.82 0.11
CA ALA A 266 16.17 16.59 1.35
C ALA A 266 16.86 15.62 2.31
N VAL A 267 17.89 14.91 1.88
CA VAL A 267 18.52 13.82 2.65
C VAL A 267 18.95 14.25 4.04
N GLU A 268 19.54 15.44 4.20
CA GLU A 268 19.93 15.97 5.51
C GLU A 268 18.71 16.21 6.42
N ALA A 269 17.63 16.80 5.87
CA ALA A 269 16.42 17.08 6.64
C ALA A 269 15.68 15.81 7.03
N LEU A 270 15.58 14.84 6.12
CA LEU A 270 14.98 13.53 6.38
C LEU A 270 15.80 12.73 7.39
N SER A 271 17.15 12.75 7.31
CA SER A 271 18.01 12.10 8.29
C SER A 271 17.88 12.72 9.68
N ALA A 272 17.71 14.04 9.77
CA ALA A 272 17.42 14.72 11.02
C ALA A 272 16.05 14.33 11.57
N ALA A 273 15.00 14.29 10.71
CA ALA A 273 13.67 13.85 11.11
C ALA A 273 13.68 12.39 11.60
N LEU A 274 14.34 11.48 10.88
CA LEU A 274 14.51 10.07 11.28
C LEU A 274 15.16 9.92 12.67
N SER A 275 16.12 10.76 13.00
CA SER A 275 16.87 10.62 14.25
C SER A 275 16.27 11.38 15.44
N GLN A 276 15.46 12.42 15.20
CA GLN A 276 15.11 13.40 16.24
C GLN A 276 13.59 13.64 16.37
N ASP A 277 12.75 13.27 15.40
CA ASP A 277 11.32 13.53 15.51
C ASP A 277 10.70 12.70 16.64
N ASN A 278 9.82 13.34 17.42
CA ASN A 278 9.17 12.68 18.54
C ASN A 278 8.10 11.66 18.08
N ASP A 279 7.48 11.87 16.92
CA ASP A 279 6.46 10.97 16.38
C ASP A 279 7.10 9.83 15.57
N ALA A 280 6.83 8.59 15.97
CA ALA A 280 7.39 7.41 15.32
C ALA A 280 6.98 7.29 13.85
N ARG A 281 5.77 7.75 13.49
CA ARG A 281 5.29 7.71 12.10
C ARG A 281 6.01 8.70 11.20
N VAL A 282 6.45 9.84 11.76
CA VAL A 282 7.32 10.78 11.03
C VAL A 282 8.70 10.16 10.81
N ARG A 283 9.28 9.50 11.84
CA ARG A 283 10.55 8.80 11.69
C ARG A 283 10.47 7.65 10.69
N GLU A 284 9.40 6.84 10.75
CA GLU A 284 9.13 5.76 9.80
C GLU A 284 9.07 6.29 8.36
N MET A 285 8.31 7.38 8.14
CA MET A 285 8.17 8.00 6.82
C MET A 285 9.49 8.60 6.32
N ALA A 286 10.28 9.19 7.21
CA ALA A 286 11.60 9.71 6.85
C ALA A 286 12.56 8.57 6.44
N ALA A 287 12.49 7.41 7.12
CA ALA A 287 13.27 6.23 6.72
C ALA A 287 12.84 5.73 5.33
N TRP A 288 11.52 5.66 5.08
CA TRP A 288 10.97 5.27 3.78
C TRP A 288 11.43 6.24 2.67
N ALA A 289 11.28 7.54 2.87
CA ALA A 289 11.68 8.56 1.90
C ALA A 289 13.19 8.49 1.57
N LEU A 290 14.03 8.22 2.56
CA LEU A 290 15.47 8.01 2.34
C LEU A 290 15.75 6.75 1.51
N GLY A 291 14.93 5.71 1.64
CA GLY A 291 14.99 4.52 0.80
C GLY A 291 14.62 4.82 -0.65
N GLU A 292 13.52 5.56 -0.89
CA GLU A 292 13.09 5.95 -2.25
C GLU A 292 14.11 6.88 -2.95
N ILE A 293 14.82 7.72 -2.19
CA ILE A 293 15.88 8.58 -2.75
C ILE A 293 17.14 7.78 -3.15
N GLU A 294 17.32 6.56 -2.66
CA GLU A 294 18.39 5.62 -3.00
C GLU A 294 19.80 6.21 -2.92
N THR A 295 20.11 6.96 -1.87
CA THR A 295 21.42 7.60 -1.75
C THR A 295 22.27 7.07 -0.59
N ARG A 296 23.52 6.72 -0.86
CA ARG A 296 24.47 6.25 0.18
C ARG A 296 24.72 7.25 1.29
N SER A 297 24.46 8.55 1.07
CA SER A 297 24.62 9.56 2.12
C SER A 297 23.62 9.37 3.28
N ALA A 298 22.53 8.62 3.08
CA ALA A 298 21.56 8.26 4.12
C ALA A 298 21.95 7.04 4.96
N THR A 299 22.90 6.21 4.50
CA THR A 299 23.27 4.92 5.12
C THR A 299 23.55 5.03 6.62
N ALA A 300 24.30 6.03 7.06
CA ALA A 300 24.65 6.18 8.47
C ALA A 300 23.43 6.46 9.37
N ALA A 301 22.52 7.32 8.92
CA ALA A 301 21.29 7.63 9.66
C ALA A 301 20.35 6.42 9.73
N LEU A 302 20.18 5.74 8.61
CA LEU A 302 19.36 4.52 8.51
C LEU A 302 19.92 3.38 9.38
N LEU A 303 21.23 3.13 9.38
CA LEU A 303 21.87 2.15 10.27
C LEU A 303 21.66 2.46 11.75
N ASN A 304 21.76 3.74 12.13
CA ASN A 304 21.50 4.13 13.50
C ASN A 304 20.04 3.86 13.90
N ALA A 305 19.08 4.23 13.05
CA ALA A 305 17.66 3.97 13.27
C ALA A 305 17.37 2.46 13.31
N ALA A 306 17.86 1.68 12.35
CA ALA A 306 17.68 0.24 12.27
C ALA A 306 18.15 -0.52 13.51
N ARG A 307 19.22 -0.01 14.18
CA ARG A 307 19.78 -0.63 15.38
C ARG A 307 19.13 -0.17 16.67
N ARG A 308 18.62 1.05 16.76
CA ARG A 308 18.36 1.73 18.04
C ARG A 308 16.97 2.31 18.20
N ASP A 309 16.20 2.48 17.14
CA ASP A 309 14.87 3.06 17.30
C ASP A 309 14.00 2.19 18.22
N ALA A 310 13.23 2.85 19.07
CA ALA A 310 12.35 2.16 19.99
C ALA A 310 11.19 1.44 19.28
N ASP A 311 10.70 2.04 18.17
CA ASP A 311 9.62 1.53 17.38
C ASP A 311 10.12 0.49 16.37
N ASP A 312 9.46 -0.66 16.30
CA ASP A 312 9.87 -1.74 15.41
C ASP A 312 9.54 -1.50 13.95
N LYS A 313 8.53 -0.68 13.63
CA LYS A 313 8.24 -0.28 12.26
C LYS A 313 9.31 0.66 11.72
N VAL A 314 9.78 1.61 12.55
CA VAL A 314 10.90 2.49 12.17
C VAL A 314 12.15 1.66 11.88
N ARG A 315 12.48 0.68 12.75
CA ARG A 315 13.61 -0.22 12.51
C ARG A 315 13.44 -1.04 11.24
N GLU A 316 12.25 -1.61 11.02
CA GLU A 316 11.92 -2.39 9.84
C GLU A 316 12.06 -1.59 8.55
N THR A 317 11.48 -0.37 8.52
CA THR A 317 11.55 0.52 7.36
C THR A 317 12.98 1.01 7.10
N ALA A 318 13.75 1.29 8.15
CA ALA A 318 15.16 1.66 8.00
C ALA A 318 16.01 0.50 7.43
N VAL A 319 15.73 -0.74 7.82
CA VAL A 319 16.37 -1.94 7.25
C VAL A 319 15.98 -2.15 5.80
N TRP A 320 14.69 -1.95 5.46
CA TRP A 320 14.22 -2.00 4.09
C TRP A 320 14.93 -0.95 3.22
N ALA A 321 15.00 0.30 3.69
CA ALA A 321 15.68 1.39 2.98
C ALA A 321 17.17 1.10 2.73
N LEU A 322 17.86 0.44 3.68
CA LEU A 322 19.23 -0.02 3.49
C LEU A 322 19.33 -1.08 2.38
N GLY A 323 18.32 -1.93 2.24
CA GLY A 323 18.23 -2.91 1.15
C GLY A 323 18.02 -2.26 -0.22
N GLU A 324 17.21 -1.18 -0.32
CA GLU A 324 17.00 -0.43 -1.57
C GLU A 324 18.27 0.37 -1.98
N ILE A 325 19.00 0.89 -1.01
CA ILE A 325 20.27 1.64 -1.27
C ILE A 325 21.41 0.71 -1.74
N GLU A 326 21.34 -0.56 -1.44
CA GLU A 326 22.32 -1.59 -1.80
C GLU A 326 23.79 -1.22 -1.44
N ASP A 327 23.98 -0.57 -0.29
CA ASP A 327 25.35 -0.24 0.18
C ASP A 327 25.97 -1.46 0.86
N VAL A 328 26.86 -2.13 0.15
CA VAL A 328 27.56 -3.35 0.61
C VAL A 328 28.32 -3.18 1.93
N SER A 329 28.66 -1.94 2.30
CA SER A 329 29.31 -1.66 3.61
C SER A 329 28.39 -1.98 4.80
N THR A 330 27.10 -2.15 4.57
CA THR A 330 26.09 -2.46 5.59
C THR A 330 25.87 -3.95 5.86
N ILE A 331 26.44 -4.85 5.06
CA ILE A 331 26.22 -6.31 5.12
C ILE A 331 26.43 -6.87 6.53
N ASP A 332 27.55 -6.54 7.18
CA ASP A 332 27.83 -7.01 8.54
C ASP A 332 26.80 -6.50 9.56
N ALA A 333 26.38 -5.25 9.41
CA ALA A 333 25.40 -4.63 10.28
C ALA A 333 24.00 -5.27 10.10
N LEU A 334 23.59 -5.47 8.87
CA LEU A 334 22.33 -6.17 8.54
C LEU A 334 22.37 -7.63 9.01
N GLY A 335 23.51 -8.30 8.89
CA GLY A 335 23.72 -9.63 9.44
C GLY A 335 23.56 -9.69 10.96
N GLN A 336 24.04 -8.69 11.70
CA GLN A 336 23.82 -8.58 13.13
C GLN A 336 22.33 -8.34 13.46
N ILE A 337 21.66 -7.43 12.75
CA ILE A 337 20.24 -7.16 12.93
C ILE A 337 19.39 -8.41 12.66
N ALA A 338 19.69 -9.12 11.57
CA ALA A 338 19.05 -10.38 11.22
C ALA A 338 19.15 -11.42 12.35
N GLY A 339 20.32 -11.49 13.01
CA GLY A 339 20.54 -12.47 14.07
C GLY A 339 20.02 -12.06 15.45
N SER A 340 19.72 -10.79 15.70
CA SER A 340 19.52 -10.33 17.09
C SER A 340 18.35 -9.36 17.32
N ASP A 341 17.68 -8.84 16.28
CA ASP A 341 16.55 -7.95 16.53
C ASP A 341 15.38 -8.73 17.19
N ARG A 342 14.74 -8.07 18.14
CA ARG A 342 13.60 -8.62 18.89
C ARG A 342 12.35 -8.85 18.04
N SER A 343 12.19 -8.06 16.96
CA SER A 343 11.05 -8.18 16.05
C SER A 343 11.38 -9.16 14.92
N THR A 344 10.54 -10.18 14.75
CA THR A 344 10.63 -11.15 13.66
C THR A 344 10.53 -10.47 12.29
N ARG A 345 9.72 -9.41 12.19
CA ARG A 345 9.59 -8.63 10.95
C ARG A 345 10.90 -7.95 10.59
N VAL A 346 11.56 -7.30 11.55
CA VAL A 346 12.86 -6.66 11.34
C VAL A 346 13.90 -7.69 10.92
N ARG A 347 13.94 -8.87 11.59
CA ARG A 347 14.86 -9.96 11.20
C ARG A 347 14.60 -10.44 9.78
N GLY A 348 13.31 -10.63 9.41
CA GLY A 348 12.92 -11.05 8.07
C GLY A 348 13.25 -10.02 6.99
N THR A 349 13.04 -8.73 7.28
CA THR A 349 13.39 -7.63 6.37
C THR A 349 14.91 -7.51 6.22
N ALA A 350 15.68 -7.75 7.28
CA ALA A 350 17.15 -7.80 7.19
C ALA A 350 17.66 -8.97 6.33
N ALA A 351 17.01 -10.13 6.40
CA ALA A 351 17.32 -11.23 5.50
C ALA A 351 17.03 -10.85 4.03
N TRP A 352 15.89 -10.21 3.77
CA TRP A 352 15.56 -9.72 2.44
C TRP A 352 16.60 -8.69 1.95
N ALA A 353 16.92 -7.68 2.75
CA ALA A 353 17.90 -6.65 2.40
C ALA A 353 19.28 -7.26 2.04
N LEU A 354 19.72 -8.27 2.80
CA LEU A 354 20.95 -9.01 2.46
C LEU A 354 20.86 -9.75 1.14
N GLY A 355 19.69 -10.24 0.77
CA GLY A 355 19.48 -10.92 -0.51
C GLY A 355 19.36 -9.99 -1.72
N GLN A 356 19.02 -8.69 -1.50
CA GLN A 356 18.97 -7.67 -2.54
C GLN A 356 20.37 -7.20 -2.96
N MET A 357 21.33 -7.25 -2.03
CA MET A 357 22.69 -6.82 -2.32
C MET A 357 23.33 -7.78 -3.31
N ASP A 358 23.66 -7.29 -4.52
CA ASP A 358 24.27 -8.07 -5.61
C ASP A 358 25.76 -8.33 -5.34
N GLU A 359 26.08 -8.82 -4.15
CA GLU A 359 27.45 -9.19 -3.78
C GLU A 359 27.54 -10.68 -3.48
N ARG A 360 28.30 -11.39 -4.31
CA ARG A 360 28.70 -12.78 -4.06
C ARG A 360 29.77 -12.81 -2.99
N GLY A 361 29.35 -12.85 -1.74
CA GLY A 361 30.21 -12.87 -0.60
C GLY A 361 29.92 -14.02 0.34
N ARG A 362 30.45 -13.95 1.55
CA ARG A 362 30.13 -14.89 2.61
C ARG A 362 28.83 -14.50 3.28
N ALA A 363 27.89 -15.43 3.40
CA ALA A 363 26.63 -15.22 4.09
C ALA A 363 26.89 -14.90 5.58
N PRO A 364 26.33 -13.78 6.12
CA PRO A 364 26.48 -13.43 7.53
C PRO A 364 25.92 -14.53 8.46
N ALA A 365 26.57 -14.75 9.60
CA ALA A 365 26.14 -15.76 10.56
C ALA A 365 24.69 -15.57 11.05
N GLY A 366 24.25 -14.32 11.22
CA GLY A 366 22.86 -14.01 11.58
C GLY A 366 21.87 -14.50 10.54
N LEU A 367 22.15 -14.34 9.23
CA LEU A 367 21.30 -14.84 8.15
C LEU A 367 21.20 -16.39 8.19
N LEU A 368 22.31 -17.07 8.44
CA LEU A 368 22.31 -18.54 8.60
C LEU A 368 21.46 -19.00 9.78
N GLY A 369 21.48 -18.22 10.88
CA GLY A 369 20.66 -18.46 12.08
C GLY A 369 19.16 -18.40 11.80
N LEU A 370 18.72 -17.53 10.89
CA LEU A 370 17.31 -17.36 10.52
C LEU A 370 16.68 -18.56 9.82
N LEU A 371 17.47 -19.51 9.33
CA LEU A 371 16.94 -20.79 8.83
C LEU A 371 16.23 -21.62 9.90
N ARG A 372 16.34 -21.22 11.17
CA ARG A 372 15.65 -21.81 12.33
C ARG A 372 14.73 -20.81 13.04
N ASP A 373 14.40 -19.69 12.40
CA ASP A 373 13.49 -18.71 13.00
C ASP A 373 12.11 -19.33 13.27
N GLU A 374 11.44 -18.84 14.26
CA GLU A 374 10.10 -19.31 14.66
C GLU A 374 9.06 -19.09 13.56
N THR A 375 9.17 -18.01 12.78
CA THR A 375 8.21 -17.66 11.73
C THR A 375 8.61 -18.25 10.38
N THR A 376 7.64 -18.83 9.69
CA THR A 376 7.82 -19.38 8.34
C THR A 376 8.27 -18.32 7.34
N ASP A 377 7.73 -17.10 7.44
CA ASP A 377 8.07 -15.99 6.55
C ASP A 377 9.56 -15.60 6.66
N THR A 378 10.08 -15.50 7.89
CA THR A 378 11.51 -15.19 8.12
C THR A 378 12.41 -16.32 7.58
N ARG A 379 12.05 -17.61 7.81
CA ARG A 379 12.81 -18.71 7.25
C ARG A 379 12.80 -18.71 5.72
N LEU A 380 11.66 -18.37 5.11
CA LEU A 380 11.53 -18.24 3.65
C LEU A 380 12.44 -17.16 3.08
N LYS A 381 12.42 -15.96 3.70
CA LYS A 381 13.28 -14.84 3.31
C LYS A 381 14.76 -15.16 3.46
N ALA A 382 15.13 -15.85 4.55
CA ALA A 382 16.52 -16.29 4.76
C ALA A 382 16.97 -17.30 3.70
N ALA A 383 16.15 -18.29 3.39
CA ALA A 383 16.44 -19.28 2.35
C ALA A 383 16.56 -18.62 0.96
N TRP A 384 15.67 -17.66 0.66
CA TRP A 384 15.74 -16.87 -0.57
C TRP A 384 17.05 -16.06 -0.66
N ALA A 385 17.39 -15.31 0.39
CA ALA A 385 18.60 -14.51 0.43
C ALA A 385 19.88 -15.35 0.25
N LEU A 386 19.95 -16.50 0.90
CA LEU A 386 21.07 -17.45 0.71
C LEU A 386 21.18 -17.94 -0.74
N GLY A 387 20.03 -18.10 -1.40
CA GLY A 387 19.99 -18.42 -2.83
C GLY A 387 20.48 -17.29 -3.72
N GLN A 388 20.29 -16.05 -3.34
CA GLN A 388 20.81 -14.87 -4.07
C GLN A 388 22.33 -14.74 -3.87
N ILE A 389 22.81 -14.84 -2.62
CA ILE A 389 24.23 -14.75 -2.27
C ILE A 389 25.03 -15.89 -2.88
N GLY A 390 24.50 -17.11 -2.89
CA GLY A 390 25.14 -18.28 -3.50
C GLY A 390 26.42 -18.76 -2.79
N ASP A 391 26.55 -18.48 -1.49
CA ASP A 391 27.73 -18.86 -0.70
C ASP A 391 27.81 -20.35 -0.43
N SER A 392 28.87 -21.02 -0.94
CA SER A 392 29.09 -22.44 -0.71
C SER A 392 29.36 -22.79 0.76
N SER A 393 29.83 -21.85 1.57
CA SER A 393 30.03 -22.07 3.01
C SER A 393 28.71 -22.20 3.78
N ALA A 394 27.56 -21.76 3.20
CA ALA A 394 26.22 -21.94 3.75
C ALA A 394 25.64 -23.36 3.58
N LEU A 395 26.21 -24.19 2.70
CA LEU A 395 25.69 -25.53 2.40
C LEU A 395 25.41 -26.42 3.64
N PRO A 396 26.28 -26.47 4.70
CA PRO A 396 25.98 -27.26 5.89
C PRO A 396 24.72 -26.78 6.63
N ALA A 397 24.50 -25.46 6.70
CA ALA A 397 23.33 -24.87 7.36
C ALA A 397 22.06 -25.13 6.56
N ILE A 398 22.09 -24.96 5.24
CA ILE A 398 20.98 -25.24 4.33
C ILE A 398 20.55 -26.71 4.40
N ARG A 399 21.52 -27.65 4.34
CA ARG A 399 21.24 -29.08 4.48
C ARG A 399 20.62 -29.41 5.85
N SER A 400 21.09 -28.78 6.91
CA SER A 400 20.55 -28.97 8.25
C SER A 400 19.10 -28.49 8.35
N ALA A 401 18.80 -27.33 7.74
CA ALA A 401 17.44 -26.78 7.70
C ALA A 401 16.48 -27.68 6.90
N LEU A 402 16.89 -28.14 5.72
CA LEU A 402 16.11 -29.06 4.88
C LEU A 402 15.64 -30.34 5.60
N LYS A 403 16.43 -30.83 6.57
CA LYS A 403 16.09 -32.06 7.30
C LYS A 403 14.92 -31.89 8.27
N VAL A 404 14.65 -30.67 8.70
CA VAL A 404 13.69 -30.39 9.77
C VAL A 404 12.53 -29.48 9.32
N GLU A 405 12.67 -28.88 8.15
CA GLU A 405 11.64 -27.98 7.62
C GLU A 405 10.42 -28.78 7.13
N THR A 406 9.24 -28.31 7.50
CA THR A 406 7.97 -28.95 7.13
C THR A 406 7.17 -28.12 6.13
N ASN A 407 7.47 -26.81 6.03
CA ASN A 407 6.75 -25.94 5.09
C ASN A 407 7.32 -26.09 3.68
N GLU A 408 6.46 -26.43 2.73
CA GLU A 408 6.85 -26.71 1.34
C GLU A 408 7.50 -25.51 0.64
N ASN A 409 7.01 -24.28 0.88
CA ASN A 409 7.56 -23.09 0.26
C ASN A 409 9.00 -22.81 0.75
N VAL A 410 9.23 -23.00 2.04
CA VAL A 410 10.57 -22.87 2.63
C VAL A 410 11.47 -23.98 2.11
N ASN A 411 10.99 -25.22 2.03
CA ASN A 411 11.74 -26.33 1.45
C ASN A 411 12.16 -26.05 0.01
N ARG A 412 11.25 -25.53 -0.82
CA ARG A 412 11.57 -25.15 -2.21
C ARG A 412 12.62 -24.05 -2.27
N ALA A 413 12.55 -23.04 -1.38
CA ALA A 413 13.54 -21.97 -1.29
C ALA A 413 14.92 -22.50 -0.85
N LEU A 414 14.95 -23.38 0.16
CA LEU A 414 16.18 -24.04 0.63
C LEU A 414 16.86 -24.87 -0.46
N ILE A 415 16.10 -25.64 -1.22
CA ILE A 415 16.62 -26.43 -2.34
C ILE A 415 17.22 -25.52 -3.41
N ARG A 416 16.56 -24.41 -3.69
CA ARG A 416 17.10 -23.41 -4.61
C ARG A 416 18.41 -22.83 -4.08
N ALA A 417 18.43 -22.42 -2.81
CA ALA A 417 19.63 -21.93 -2.14
C ALA A 417 20.77 -22.97 -2.21
N LEU A 418 20.45 -24.24 -1.96
CA LEU A 418 21.38 -25.36 -2.05
C LEU A 418 22.04 -25.44 -3.45
N MET A 419 21.20 -25.40 -4.50
CA MET A 419 21.67 -25.48 -5.89
C MET A 419 22.49 -24.24 -6.29
N LYS A 420 22.05 -23.06 -5.91
CA LYS A 420 22.75 -21.79 -6.19
C LYS A 420 24.09 -21.71 -5.46
N SER A 421 24.18 -22.23 -4.24
CA SER A 421 25.42 -22.31 -3.46
C SER A 421 26.37 -23.41 -3.96
N GLY A 422 26.05 -24.07 -5.06
CA GLY A 422 26.95 -25.01 -5.73
C GLY A 422 26.95 -26.42 -5.13
N GLU A 423 25.81 -26.89 -4.59
CA GLU A 423 25.68 -28.26 -4.13
C GLU A 423 26.03 -29.26 -5.27
N ARG A 424 26.93 -30.18 -4.96
CA ARG A 424 27.38 -31.24 -5.88
C ARG A 424 27.45 -32.60 -5.22
N SER A 425 27.01 -32.71 -3.95
CA SER A 425 27.02 -34.00 -3.26
C SER A 425 26.00 -34.95 -3.91
N GLU A 426 26.47 -35.96 -4.56
CA GLU A 426 25.64 -37.01 -5.14
C GLU A 426 24.65 -37.59 -4.12
N LYS A 427 25.12 -37.83 -2.89
CA LYS A 427 24.26 -38.30 -1.79
C LYS A 427 23.09 -37.36 -1.53
N THR A 428 23.34 -36.04 -1.36
CA THR A 428 22.31 -35.05 -1.08
C THR A 428 21.32 -34.96 -2.24
N LEU A 429 21.82 -34.91 -3.48
CA LEU A 429 20.98 -34.79 -4.65
C LEU A 429 20.14 -36.06 -4.90
N THR A 430 20.69 -37.25 -4.61
CA THR A 430 19.93 -38.49 -4.69
C THR A 430 18.83 -38.57 -3.66
N GLU A 431 19.07 -38.13 -2.41
CA GLU A 431 18.04 -38.05 -1.37
C GLU A 431 16.88 -37.12 -1.78
N LEU A 432 17.15 -36.05 -2.55
CA LEU A 432 16.14 -35.11 -3.05
C LEU A 432 15.33 -35.66 -4.24
N ILE A 433 15.85 -36.63 -5.00
CA ILE A 433 15.10 -37.26 -6.09
C ILE A 433 13.92 -38.08 -5.55
N ASP A 434 14.02 -38.59 -4.34
CA ASP A 434 12.95 -39.36 -3.69
C ASP A 434 11.89 -38.46 -3.02
N SER A 435 11.98 -37.11 -3.17
CA SER A 435 11.01 -36.18 -2.63
C SER A 435 9.62 -36.41 -3.24
N ARG A 436 8.59 -36.23 -2.42
CA ARG A 436 7.18 -36.23 -2.88
C ARG A 436 6.86 -35.03 -3.78
N ASP A 437 7.52 -33.88 -3.60
CA ASP A 437 7.32 -32.69 -4.42
C ASP A 437 8.00 -32.85 -5.81
N PRO A 438 7.24 -32.85 -6.92
CA PRO A 438 7.79 -33.00 -8.28
C PRO A 438 8.82 -31.90 -8.62
N ARG A 439 8.65 -30.69 -8.11
CA ARG A 439 9.57 -29.57 -8.37
C ARG A 439 10.91 -29.75 -7.66
N VAL A 440 10.88 -30.37 -6.48
CA VAL A 440 12.10 -30.78 -5.76
C VAL A 440 12.88 -31.82 -6.54
N ARG A 441 12.20 -32.87 -7.01
CA ARG A 441 12.81 -33.92 -7.85
C ARG A 441 13.42 -33.35 -9.11
N GLU A 442 12.70 -32.46 -9.80
CA GLU A 442 13.19 -31.80 -11.01
C GLU A 442 14.47 -30.97 -10.73
N ALA A 443 14.47 -30.18 -9.64
CA ALA A 443 15.63 -29.38 -9.23
C ALA A 443 16.86 -30.29 -8.93
N ALA A 444 16.66 -31.41 -8.25
CA ALA A 444 17.70 -32.35 -7.94
C ALA A 444 18.27 -33.03 -9.22
N ILE A 445 17.41 -33.43 -10.14
CA ILE A 445 17.81 -33.99 -11.45
C ILE A 445 18.63 -32.98 -12.25
N ARG A 446 18.19 -31.72 -12.31
CA ARG A 446 18.93 -30.64 -12.98
C ARG A 446 20.29 -30.39 -12.34
N GLY A 447 20.35 -30.43 -10.99
CA GLY A 447 21.60 -30.32 -10.25
C GLY A 447 22.59 -31.41 -10.59
N LEU A 448 22.16 -32.68 -10.65
CA LEU A 448 22.97 -33.83 -11.07
C LEU A 448 23.42 -33.69 -12.53
N ALA A 449 22.56 -33.15 -13.40
CA ALA A 449 22.90 -32.88 -14.80
C ALA A 449 23.84 -31.68 -15.00
N GLY A 450 24.30 -31.02 -13.94
CA GLY A 450 25.19 -29.85 -14.01
C GLY A 450 24.56 -28.56 -14.54
N ARG A 451 23.25 -28.51 -14.67
CA ARG A 451 22.52 -27.35 -15.17
C ARG A 451 21.98 -26.49 -14.00
N SER A 452 22.47 -25.25 -13.86
CA SER A 452 22.11 -24.34 -12.76
C SER A 452 21.03 -23.32 -13.08
N SER A 453 20.40 -23.37 -14.25
CA SER A 453 19.35 -22.40 -14.60
C SER A 453 17.98 -22.86 -14.11
N PHE A 454 17.54 -22.34 -13.01
CA PHE A 454 16.19 -22.46 -12.49
C PHE A 454 15.60 -21.07 -12.33
N ASN A 455 14.47 -20.79 -12.99
CA ASN A 455 13.75 -19.53 -12.85
C ASN A 455 12.76 -19.66 -11.68
N PRO A 456 12.81 -18.78 -10.72
CA PRO A 456 12.08 -18.91 -9.48
C PRO A 456 10.78 -18.14 -9.44
N TRP A 457 9.78 -18.76 -8.85
CA TRP A 457 8.60 -18.11 -8.30
C TRP A 457 8.26 -18.80 -6.96
N PRO A 458 7.82 -18.09 -5.91
CA PRO A 458 7.43 -16.69 -5.79
C PRO A 458 8.50 -15.81 -5.12
N TRP A 459 8.48 -14.53 -5.44
CA TRP A 459 9.27 -13.50 -4.77
C TRP A 459 8.67 -13.22 -3.38
N PRO A 460 9.44 -13.28 -2.29
CA PRO A 460 9.01 -12.71 -1.04
C PRO A 460 9.17 -11.19 -1.12
N TRP A 461 8.10 -10.50 -1.38
CA TRP A 461 8.09 -9.04 -1.30
C TRP A 461 7.83 -8.60 0.14
N PRO A 462 8.75 -7.97 0.84
CA PRO A 462 8.39 -6.97 1.80
C PRO A 462 8.56 -5.60 1.14
N ARG A 463 7.51 -4.95 0.80
CA ARG A 463 7.52 -3.50 0.79
C ARG A 463 6.74 -3.07 2.01
N PRO A 464 7.40 -2.73 3.14
CA PRO A 464 6.76 -1.88 4.09
C PRO A 464 6.56 -0.55 3.37
N ARG A 465 5.38 -0.32 2.81
CA ARG A 465 4.95 1.04 2.52
C ARG A 465 4.29 1.53 3.79
N PRO A 466 4.96 2.37 4.60
CA PRO A 466 4.27 3.08 5.65
C PRO A 466 3.18 3.89 4.96
N ASN A 467 1.95 3.80 5.46
CA ASN A 467 0.92 4.71 5.02
C ASN A 467 1.34 6.12 5.42
N PRO A 468 1.39 7.01 4.47
CA PRO A 468 1.67 8.42 4.75
C PRO A 468 0.65 9.10 5.63
#